data_fedc033a369eb7a9e23c4738836801bf
#
_entry.id   fedc033a369eb7a9e23c4738836801bf
#
_cell.length_a   1.000
_cell.length_b   1.000
_cell.length_c   1.000
_cell.angle_alpha   90.00
_cell.angle_beta   90.00
_cell.angle_gamma   90.00
#
_symmetry.space_group_name_H-M   'P 1'
#
loop_
_entity.id
_entity.type
_entity.pdbx_description
1 polymer ?
#
loop_
_entity_poly.entity_id
_entity_poly.type
_entity_poly.pdbx_seq_one_letter_code
_entity_poly.pdbx_strand_id
1 'polypeptide(L)'
;MEKLGLAFTGADSDFFDPSRQEMKAYAKKSNIPAPNWVMVDRVEDLERVSKRLRFPVLVKPPHGYASIGIRRESRCEDLEQLKVQAEREINEFGRALLEEFIEGREFTCLIAENPDDANNPITFKPVEFIFPKGESFKHYNMKWVEYEKMSVAVVKDAKIEKTLRDQTSRLFKAMDGNGYARCDYRMAADGTIYMLEINPNCGIFYAPTEPGSADFCLI
;
A
#
# COMPACT_ATOMS: atom_id res chain seq x y z
N MET A 1 11.27 20.95 -11.08
CA MET A 1 10.55 22.12 -10.57
C MET A 1 11.23 22.65 -9.32
N GLU A 2 11.51 21.84 -8.29
CA GLU A 2 12.23 22.23 -7.07
C GLU A 2 13.57 22.94 -7.35
N LYS A 3 14.45 22.32 -8.15
CA LYS A 3 15.76 22.94 -8.54
C LYS A 3 15.65 24.30 -9.22
N LEU A 4 14.47 24.62 -9.74
CA LEU A 4 14.18 25.89 -10.41
C LEU A 4 13.40 26.86 -9.52
N GLY A 5 13.10 26.47 -8.27
CA GLY A 5 12.25 27.27 -7.36
C GLY A 5 10.82 27.49 -7.85
N LEU A 6 10.33 26.62 -8.74
CA LEU A 6 8.96 26.72 -9.27
C LEU A 6 7.97 26.03 -8.33
N ALA A 7 6.85 26.68 -8.06
CA ALA A 7 5.76 26.08 -7.31
C ALA A 7 5.17 24.88 -8.06
N PHE A 8 4.84 23.83 -7.33
CA PHE A 8 4.18 22.62 -7.84
C PHE A 8 3.26 22.04 -6.76
N THR A 9 2.36 21.16 -7.15
CA THR A 9 1.49 20.41 -6.22
C THR A 9 2.00 19.00 -6.04
N GLY A 10 1.80 18.45 -4.84
CA GLY A 10 2.18 17.07 -4.52
C GLY A 10 3.53 16.98 -3.83
N ALA A 11 4.04 15.77 -3.73
CA ALA A 11 5.27 15.43 -3.02
C ALA A 11 6.53 15.99 -3.71
N ASP A 12 7.49 16.39 -2.92
CA ASP A 12 8.84 16.76 -3.38
C ASP A 12 9.68 15.54 -3.77
N SER A 13 10.93 15.78 -4.21
CA SER A 13 11.81 14.71 -4.68
C SER A 13 12.18 13.71 -3.59
N ASP A 14 12.17 14.10 -2.32
CA ASP A 14 12.57 13.24 -1.20
C ASP A 14 11.43 12.31 -0.79
N PHE A 15 10.18 12.74 -0.95
CA PHE A 15 9.00 11.95 -0.62
C PHE A 15 8.31 11.30 -1.83
N PHE A 16 8.65 11.68 -3.06
CA PHE A 16 7.93 11.32 -4.29
C PHE A 16 7.77 9.81 -4.55
N ASP A 17 8.84 9.02 -4.37
CA ASP A 17 8.86 7.58 -4.74
C ASP A 17 9.64 6.74 -3.72
N PRO A 18 9.15 6.60 -2.48
CA PRO A 18 9.81 5.76 -1.49
C PRO A 18 9.70 4.29 -1.88
N SER A 19 10.79 3.54 -1.73
CA SER A 19 10.77 2.09 -1.93
C SER A 19 9.89 1.39 -0.90
N ARG A 20 9.36 0.21 -1.24
CA ARG A 20 8.59 -0.61 -0.29
C ARG A 20 9.39 -0.95 0.98
N GLN A 21 10.70 -1.10 0.85
CA GLN A 21 11.59 -1.34 1.99
C GLN A 21 11.65 -0.12 2.92
N GLU A 22 11.77 1.08 2.38
CA GLU A 22 11.77 2.33 3.16
C GLU A 22 10.45 2.53 3.87
N MET A 23 9.31 2.38 3.17
CA MET A 23 7.98 2.50 3.78
C MET A 23 7.84 1.60 5.02
N LYS A 24 8.31 0.33 4.92
CA LYS A 24 8.25 -0.63 6.04
C LYS A 24 9.23 -0.31 7.16
N ALA A 25 10.40 0.25 6.84
CA ALA A 25 11.36 0.71 7.83
C ALA A 25 10.79 1.89 8.65
N TYR A 26 10.16 2.85 7.97
CA TYR A 26 9.48 3.97 8.64
C TYR A 26 8.27 3.53 9.46
N ALA A 27 7.46 2.59 8.95
CA ALA A 27 6.35 2.01 9.71
C ALA A 27 6.85 1.38 11.01
N LYS A 28 7.90 0.56 10.95
CA LYS A 28 8.52 -0.06 12.12
C LYS A 28 9.04 0.98 13.11
N LYS A 29 9.76 1.99 12.64
CA LYS A 29 10.28 3.09 13.47
C LYS A 29 9.15 3.87 14.16
N SER A 30 8.00 3.96 13.53
CA SER A 30 6.82 4.66 14.02
C SER A 30 5.86 3.74 14.83
N ASN A 31 6.26 2.52 15.16
CA ASN A 31 5.40 1.52 15.82
C ASN A 31 4.05 1.31 15.10
N ILE A 32 4.07 1.29 13.78
CA ILE A 32 2.93 0.96 12.93
C ILE A 32 3.09 -0.49 12.47
N PRO A 33 2.13 -1.39 12.73
CA PRO A 33 2.21 -2.74 12.24
C PRO A 33 2.33 -2.79 10.72
N ALA A 34 3.25 -3.60 10.22
CA ALA A 34 3.39 -3.91 8.80
C ALA A 34 3.59 -5.43 8.66
N PRO A 35 3.18 -6.05 7.55
CA PRO A 35 3.43 -7.47 7.32
C PRO A 35 4.93 -7.79 7.38
N ASN A 36 5.29 -9.00 7.84
CA ASN A 36 6.66 -9.46 7.72
C ASN A 36 7.04 -9.60 6.26
N TRP A 37 8.28 -9.29 5.95
CA TRP A 37 8.76 -9.29 4.57
C TRP A 37 10.24 -9.64 4.47
N VAL A 38 10.64 -10.10 3.29
CA VAL A 38 12.04 -10.36 2.91
C VAL A 38 12.24 -9.91 1.47
N MET A 39 13.37 -9.26 1.18
CA MET A 39 13.82 -8.99 -0.17
C MET A 39 14.71 -10.14 -0.64
N VAL A 40 14.51 -10.60 -1.88
CA VAL A 40 15.33 -11.64 -2.51
C VAL A 40 15.83 -11.18 -3.87
N ASP A 41 17.07 -11.55 -4.17
CA ASP A 41 17.75 -11.21 -5.42
C ASP A 41 18.00 -12.47 -6.28
N ARG A 42 17.87 -13.67 -5.69
CA ARG A 42 18.16 -14.96 -6.34
C ARG A 42 17.15 -16.02 -5.93
N VAL A 43 16.77 -16.83 -6.88
CA VAL A 43 15.79 -17.93 -6.70
C VAL A 43 16.32 -19.00 -5.72
N GLU A 44 17.62 -19.23 -5.70
CA GLU A 44 18.27 -20.23 -4.84
C GLU A 44 18.12 -19.91 -3.34
N ASP A 45 17.90 -18.64 -3.01
CA ASP A 45 17.71 -18.22 -1.61
C ASP A 45 16.28 -18.46 -1.10
N LEU A 46 15.31 -18.70 -1.99
CA LEU A 46 13.88 -18.74 -1.64
C LEU A 46 13.54 -19.77 -0.58
N GLU A 47 14.07 -20.99 -0.67
CA GLU A 47 13.79 -22.02 0.33
C GLU A 47 14.26 -21.62 1.73
N ARG A 48 15.39 -20.94 1.82
CA ARG A 48 15.95 -20.48 3.09
C ARG A 48 15.16 -19.30 3.66
N VAL A 49 14.80 -18.31 2.83
CA VAL A 49 14.15 -17.08 3.29
C VAL A 49 12.66 -17.26 3.54
N SER A 50 11.98 -18.16 2.79
CA SER A 50 10.56 -18.43 2.98
C SER A 50 10.23 -19.01 4.36
N LYS A 51 11.19 -19.71 4.99
CA LYS A 51 11.06 -20.20 6.38
C LYS A 51 10.86 -19.08 7.42
N ARG A 52 11.11 -17.84 7.04
CA ARG A 52 10.92 -16.63 7.89
C ARG A 52 9.54 -16.00 7.73
N LEU A 53 8.74 -16.51 6.80
CA LEU A 53 7.42 -15.97 6.45
C LEU A 53 6.34 -17.03 6.67
N ARG A 54 5.14 -16.58 6.96
CA ARG A 54 3.93 -17.42 7.00
C ARG A 54 3.18 -17.28 5.68
N PHE A 55 2.81 -18.41 5.10
CA PHE A 55 1.93 -18.42 3.93
C PHE A 55 0.48 -18.08 4.32
N PRO A 56 -0.29 -17.45 3.42
CA PRO A 56 0.08 -17.05 2.05
C PRO A 56 1.12 -15.91 2.03
N VAL A 57 1.94 -15.89 0.99
CA VAL A 57 2.95 -14.86 0.75
C VAL A 57 2.60 -14.12 -0.55
N LEU A 58 2.61 -12.79 -0.51
CA LEU A 58 2.43 -11.95 -1.69
C LEU A 58 3.78 -11.54 -2.26
N VAL A 59 4.01 -11.88 -3.52
CA VAL A 59 5.22 -11.49 -4.27
C VAL A 59 4.96 -10.16 -4.98
N LYS A 60 5.85 -9.21 -4.79
CA LYS A 60 5.74 -7.85 -5.34
C LYS A 60 7.07 -7.40 -5.95
N PRO A 61 7.06 -6.51 -6.94
CA PRO A 61 8.28 -5.81 -7.36
C PRO A 61 8.85 -4.97 -6.18
N PRO A 62 10.17 -4.69 -6.17
CA PRO A 62 10.82 -3.91 -5.10
C PRO A 62 10.32 -2.46 -5.05
N HIS A 63 10.00 -1.91 -6.20
CA HIS A 63 9.42 -0.58 -6.41
C HIS A 63 8.12 -0.71 -7.20
N GLY A 64 7.42 0.39 -7.33
CA GLY A 64 6.25 0.48 -8.20
C GLY A 64 4.95 0.71 -7.45
N TYR A 65 4.00 1.20 -8.20
CA TYR A 65 2.67 1.66 -7.80
C TYR A 65 1.61 1.08 -8.77
N ALA A 66 0.36 1.39 -8.53
CA ALA A 66 -0.75 1.02 -9.42
C ALA A 66 -0.95 -0.50 -9.61
N SER A 67 -0.48 -1.35 -8.70
CA SER A 67 -0.49 -2.82 -8.80
C SER A 67 0.29 -3.37 -10.01
N ILE A 68 1.21 -2.58 -10.61
CA ILE A 68 2.08 -3.06 -11.68
C ILE A 68 2.93 -4.23 -11.13
N GLY A 69 3.03 -5.32 -11.90
CA GLY A 69 3.70 -6.55 -11.49
C GLY A 69 2.90 -7.45 -10.55
N ILE A 70 1.83 -6.95 -9.91
CA ILE A 70 1.02 -7.72 -8.96
C ILE A 70 -0.16 -8.37 -9.70
N ARG A 71 -0.12 -9.69 -9.84
CA ARG A 71 -1.15 -10.52 -10.46
C ARG A 71 -1.93 -11.29 -9.39
N ARG A 72 -2.99 -11.97 -9.76
CA ARG A 72 -3.72 -12.88 -8.85
C ARG A 72 -2.78 -13.95 -8.31
N GLU A 73 -1.94 -14.54 -9.16
CA GLU A 73 -0.96 -15.57 -8.85
C GLU A 73 0.21 -15.06 -7.99
N SER A 74 0.36 -13.73 -7.84
CA SER A 74 1.36 -13.16 -6.93
C SER A 74 1.08 -13.51 -5.46
N ARG A 75 -0.15 -13.90 -5.11
CA ARG A 75 -0.49 -14.49 -3.81
C ARG A 75 -0.22 -16.00 -3.88
N CYS A 76 0.80 -16.43 -3.17
CA CYS A 76 1.33 -17.79 -3.17
C CYS A 76 0.93 -18.50 -1.88
N GLU A 77 0.34 -19.68 -1.99
CA GLU A 77 -0.10 -20.52 -0.86
C GLU A 77 1.01 -21.45 -0.36
N ASP A 78 2.02 -21.70 -1.20
CA ASP A 78 3.11 -22.64 -0.93
C ASP A 78 4.44 -22.21 -1.58
N LEU A 79 5.49 -22.96 -1.31
CA LEU A 79 6.84 -22.68 -1.81
C LEU A 79 6.97 -22.84 -3.32
N GLU A 80 6.23 -23.75 -3.94
CA GLU A 80 6.33 -23.98 -5.40
C GLU A 80 5.72 -22.81 -6.17
N GLN A 81 4.57 -22.32 -5.75
CA GLN A 81 3.97 -21.09 -6.29
C GLN A 81 4.89 -19.88 -6.05
N LEU A 82 5.48 -19.80 -4.85
CA LEU A 82 6.40 -18.73 -4.49
C LEU A 82 7.62 -18.69 -5.41
N LYS A 83 8.22 -19.84 -5.72
CA LYS A 83 9.37 -19.92 -6.63
C LYS A 83 9.04 -19.35 -8.01
N VAL A 84 7.91 -19.78 -8.60
CA VAL A 84 7.47 -19.32 -9.93
C VAL A 84 7.27 -17.81 -9.96
N GLN A 85 6.57 -17.25 -8.96
CA GLN A 85 6.28 -15.82 -8.94
C GLN A 85 7.52 -14.98 -8.60
N ALA A 86 8.36 -15.44 -7.67
CA ALA A 86 9.59 -14.73 -7.31
C ALA A 86 10.61 -14.75 -8.47
N GLU A 87 10.75 -15.85 -9.19
CA GLU A 87 11.59 -15.92 -10.38
C GLU A 87 11.14 -14.93 -11.45
N ARG A 88 9.84 -14.84 -11.69
CA ARG A 88 9.28 -13.85 -12.61
C ARG A 88 9.65 -12.42 -12.21
N GLU A 89 9.41 -12.05 -10.93
CA GLU A 89 9.73 -10.71 -10.45
C GLU A 89 11.23 -10.40 -10.47
N ILE A 90 12.08 -11.39 -10.13
CA ILE A 90 13.53 -11.23 -10.18
C ILE A 90 13.98 -11.00 -11.63
N ASN A 91 13.44 -11.77 -12.60
CA ASN A 91 13.79 -11.63 -14.01
C ASN A 91 13.33 -10.28 -14.59
N GLU A 92 12.17 -9.77 -14.16
CA GLU A 92 11.60 -8.53 -14.68
C GLU A 92 12.17 -7.27 -13.98
N PHE A 93 12.37 -7.32 -12.66
CA PHE A 93 12.72 -6.17 -11.83
C PHE A 93 14.07 -6.31 -11.08
N GLY A 94 14.81 -7.40 -11.31
CA GLY A 94 16.10 -7.68 -10.67
C GLY A 94 15.99 -8.21 -9.23
N ARG A 95 14.84 -8.03 -8.57
CA ARG A 95 14.56 -8.42 -7.17
C ARG A 95 13.09 -8.70 -6.98
N ALA A 96 12.76 -9.44 -5.92
CA ALA A 96 11.38 -9.62 -5.47
C ALA A 96 11.23 -9.29 -3.98
N LEU A 97 10.17 -8.58 -3.63
CA LEU A 97 9.70 -8.45 -2.25
C LEU A 97 8.71 -9.57 -1.95
N LEU A 98 9.04 -10.39 -0.96
CA LEU A 98 8.16 -11.42 -0.42
C LEU A 98 7.52 -10.89 0.87
N GLU A 99 6.20 -10.83 0.94
CA GLU A 99 5.47 -10.25 2.06
C GLU A 99 4.37 -11.19 2.54
N GLU A 100 4.26 -11.42 3.86
CA GLU A 100 3.13 -12.16 4.43
C GLU A 100 1.81 -11.51 4.00
N PHE A 101 0.91 -12.28 3.42
CA PHE A 101 -0.41 -11.79 3.04
C PHE A 101 -1.31 -11.71 4.28
N ILE A 102 -1.79 -10.53 4.60
CA ILE A 102 -2.73 -10.33 5.70
C ILE A 102 -4.14 -10.62 5.21
N GLU A 103 -4.72 -11.72 5.66
CA GLU A 103 -6.13 -12.03 5.41
C GLU A 103 -7.04 -11.05 6.14
N GLY A 104 -8.11 -10.60 5.49
CA GLY A 104 -9.11 -9.75 6.09
C GLY A 104 -9.52 -8.54 5.25
N ARG A 105 -9.91 -7.47 5.92
CA ARG A 105 -10.49 -6.27 5.32
C ARG A 105 -9.41 -5.32 4.79
N GLU A 106 -9.67 -4.65 3.68
CA GLU A 106 -8.72 -3.70 3.08
C GLU A 106 -9.27 -2.27 3.12
N PHE A 107 -8.41 -1.33 3.53
CA PHE A 107 -8.77 0.07 3.72
C PHE A 107 -7.80 1.00 3.03
N THR A 108 -8.27 2.21 2.75
CA THR A 108 -7.40 3.31 2.32
C THR A 108 -7.75 4.57 3.08
N CYS A 109 -6.72 5.41 3.30
CA CYS A 109 -6.85 6.70 3.96
C CYS A 109 -6.01 7.74 3.20
N LEU A 110 -6.65 8.81 2.76
CA LEU A 110 -5.97 9.95 2.13
C LEU A 110 -5.47 10.91 3.20
N ILE A 111 -4.31 11.52 2.94
CA ILE A 111 -3.69 12.53 3.79
C ILE A 111 -3.12 13.66 2.93
N ALA A 112 -3.16 14.87 3.43
CA ALA A 112 -2.50 16.03 2.84
C ALA A 112 -1.76 16.82 3.92
N GLU A 113 -0.74 17.55 3.52
CA GLU A 113 -0.13 18.56 4.39
C GLU A 113 -1.17 19.58 4.83
N ASN A 114 -0.94 20.16 6.00
CA ASN A 114 -1.77 21.24 6.53
C ASN A 114 -0.98 22.54 6.40
N PRO A 115 -1.39 23.48 5.54
CA PRO A 115 -0.66 24.73 5.33
C PRO A 115 -0.62 25.61 6.58
N ASP A 116 -1.58 25.44 7.50
CA ASP A 116 -1.67 26.23 8.74
C ASP A 116 -0.87 25.60 9.89
N ASP A 117 -0.60 24.29 9.84
CA ASP A 117 0.13 23.56 10.88
C ASP A 117 0.80 22.30 10.34
N ALA A 118 2.07 22.41 9.97
CA ALA A 118 2.86 21.31 9.42
C ALA A 118 2.96 20.08 10.36
N ASN A 119 2.76 20.25 11.67
CA ASN A 119 2.78 19.15 12.63
C ASN A 119 1.49 18.33 12.67
N ASN A 120 0.40 18.87 12.11
CA ASN A 120 -0.92 18.26 12.11
C ASN A 120 -1.47 18.11 10.68
N PRO A 121 -0.96 17.17 9.88
CA PRO A 121 -1.45 16.92 8.52
C PRO A 121 -2.93 16.52 8.55
N ILE A 122 -3.64 16.86 7.49
CA ILE A 122 -5.08 16.63 7.35
C ILE A 122 -5.31 15.21 6.85
N THR A 123 -5.86 14.33 7.68
CA THR A 123 -6.32 13.00 7.27
C THR A 123 -7.80 13.05 6.92
N PHE A 124 -8.15 12.47 5.78
CA PHE A 124 -9.52 12.36 5.30
C PHE A 124 -10.22 11.12 5.84
N LYS A 125 -11.51 11.02 5.60
CA LYS A 125 -12.29 9.85 6.02
C LYS A 125 -11.82 8.59 5.31
N PRO A 126 -11.41 7.54 6.04
CA PRO A 126 -10.97 6.31 5.39
C PRO A 126 -12.15 5.54 4.80
N VAL A 127 -11.87 4.77 3.77
CA VAL A 127 -12.83 3.89 3.12
C VAL A 127 -12.33 2.45 3.12
N GLU A 128 -13.27 1.52 3.04
CA GLU A 128 -13.06 0.08 2.93
C GLU A 128 -13.36 -0.38 1.51
N PHE A 129 -12.49 -1.21 0.95
CA PHE A 129 -12.73 -1.92 -0.31
C PHE A 129 -13.36 -3.28 -0.03
N ILE A 130 -14.49 -3.53 -0.66
CA ILE A 130 -15.25 -4.78 -0.55
C ILE A 130 -15.07 -5.54 -1.85
N PHE A 131 -14.40 -6.68 -1.77
CA PHE A 131 -14.09 -7.52 -2.92
C PHE A 131 -15.26 -8.44 -3.26
N PRO A 132 -15.47 -8.76 -4.54
CA PRO A 132 -16.44 -9.77 -4.95
C PRO A 132 -16.01 -11.17 -4.48
N LYS A 133 -16.95 -12.10 -4.45
CA LYS A 133 -16.67 -13.50 -4.06
C LYS A 133 -15.54 -14.09 -4.90
N GLY A 134 -14.54 -14.65 -4.24
CA GLY A 134 -13.37 -15.26 -4.85
C GLY A 134 -12.18 -14.33 -5.04
N GLU A 135 -12.34 -13.04 -4.72
CA GLU A 135 -11.27 -12.07 -4.69
C GLU A 135 -10.96 -11.61 -3.26
N SER A 136 -9.71 -11.28 -3.01
CA SER A 136 -9.27 -10.89 -1.66
C SER A 136 -8.33 -9.69 -1.61
N PHE A 137 -7.89 -9.17 -2.77
CA PHE A 137 -6.98 -8.02 -2.83
C PHE A 137 -6.99 -7.34 -4.21
N LYS A 138 -6.47 -6.12 -4.28
CA LYS A 138 -6.36 -5.31 -5.51
C LYS A 138 -5.15 -5.72 -6.36
N HIS A 139 -5.22 -6.83 -7.05
CA HIS A 139 -4.27 -7.14 -8.13
C HIS A 139 -4.57 -6.29 -9.39
N TYR A 140 -3.68 -6.34 -10.39
CA TYR A 140 -3.77 -5.50 -11.58
C TYR A 140 -5.14 -5.57 -12.28
N ASN A 141 -5.63 -6.78 -12.57
CA ASN A 141 -6.92 -6.93 -13.24
C ASN A 141 -8.09 -6.41 -12.40
N MET A 142 -8.09 -6.64 -11.07
CA MET A 142 -9.11 -6.13 -10.17
C MET A 142 -9.11 -4.59 -10.12
N LYS A 143 -7.96 -3.97 -10.26
CA LYS A 143 -7.82 -2.52 -10.19
C LYS A 143 -8.15 -1.81 -11.50
N TRP A 144 -7.83 -2.41 -12.66
CA TRP A 144 -7.86 -1.73 -13.95
C TRP A 144 -8.84 -2.31 -14.96
N VAL A 145 -9.23 -3.57 -14.81
CA VAL A 145 -10.11 -4.27 -15.76
C VAL A 145 -11.45 -4.58 -15.14
N GLU A 146 -11.46 -5.01 -13.88
CA GLU A 146 -12.65 -5.50 -13.18
C GLU A 146 -13.05 -4.59 -12.00
N TYR A 147 -12.61 -3.33 -12.02
CA TYR A 147 -12.80 -2.39 -10.92
C TYR A 147 -14.26 -2.18 -10.53
N GLU A 148 -15.18 -2.28 -11.48
CA GLU A 148 -16.63 -2.18 -11.26
C GLU A 148 -17.20 -3.29 -10.35
N LYS A 149 -16.48 -4.40 -10.21
CA LYS A 149 -16.88 -5.50 -9.33
C LYS A 149 -16.58 -5.24 -7.86
N MET A 150 -15.71 -4.27 -7.57
CA MET A 150 -15.45 -3.83 -6.20
C MET A 150 -16.47 -2.80 -5.77
N SER A 151 -16.87 -2.85 -4.52
CA SER A 151 -17.59 -1.75 -3.89
C SER A 151 -16.74 -1.07 -2.83
N VAL A 152 -17.09 0.18 -2.54
CA VAL A 152 -16.37 1.01 -1.55
C VAL A 152 -17.37 1.49 -0.52
N ALA A 153 -17.02 1.40 0.74
CA ALA A 153 -17.83 1.87 1.85
C ALA A 153 -17.02 2.78 2.78
N VAL A 154 -17.64 3.86 3.23
CA VAL A 154 -17.05 4.73 4.26
C VAL A 154 -16.91 3.94 5.57
N VAL A 155 -15.77 4.04 6.23
CA VAL A 155 -15.54 3.41 7.54
C VAL A 155 -16.44 4.07 8.59
N LYS A 156 -17.33 3.27 9.20
CA LYS A 156 -18.30 3.72 10.22
C LYS A 156 -17.85 3.44 11.65
N ASP A 157 -16.97 2.45 11.84
CA ASP A 157 -16.43 2.12 13.15
C ASP A 157 -15.41 3.18 13.57
N ALA A 158 -15.74 3.92 14.61
CA ALA A 158 -14.92 5.03 15.10
C ALA A 158 -13.53 4.60 15.60
N LYS A 159 -13.38 3.36 16.10
CA LYS A 159 -12.07 2.83 16.55
C LYS A 159 -11.17 2.52 15.35
N ILE A 160 -11.73 1.90 14.32
CA ILE A 160 -11.02 1.61 13.07
C ILE A 160 -10.64 2.93 12.40
N GLU A 161 -11.59 3.85 12.22
CA GLU A 161 -11.33 5.18 11.64
C GLU A 161 -10.19 5.90 12.36
N LYS A 162 -10.28 6.00 13.69
CA LYS A 162 -9.25 6.66 14.50
C LYS A 162 -7.88 6.01 14.31
N THR A 163 -7.81 4.68 14.31
CA THR A 163 -6.55 3.95 14.14
C THR A 163 -5.93 4.18 12.76
N LEU A 164 -6.73 4.11 11.71
CA LEU A 164 -6.29 4.37 10.33
C LEU A 164 -5.74 5.79 10.18
N ARG A 165 -6.49 6.79 10.65
CA ARG A 165 -6.07 8.21 10.58
C ARG A 165 -4.80 8.47 11.40
N ASP A 166 -4.70 7.92 12.61
CA ASP A 166 -3.52 8.06 13.47
C ASP A 166 -2.28 7.41 12.82
N GLN A 167 -2.38 6.19 12.33
CA GLN A 167 -1.27 5.52 11.66
C GLN A 167 -0.85 6.27 10.38
N THR A 168 -1.81 6.75 9.59
CA THR A 168 -1.55 7.55 8.38
C THR A 168 -0.80 8.84 8.71
N SER A 169 -1.26 9.58 9.71
CA SER A 169 -0.59 10.83 10.14
C SER A 169 0.82 10.59 10.66
N ARG A 170 1.01 9.55 11.49
CA ARG A 170 2.34 9.21 12.04
C ARG A 170 3.31 8.77 10.94
N LEU A 171 2.85 7.96 9.98
CA LEU A 171 3.69 7.50 8.87
C LEU A 171 4.09 8.67 7.97
N PHE A 172 3.14 9.50 7.57
CA PHE A 172 3.38 10.68 6.74
C PHE A 172 4.42 11.61 7.38
N LYS A 173 4.25 11.95 8.65
CA LYS A 173 5.22 12.77 9.39
C LYS A 173 6.60 12.10 9.53
N ALA A 174 6.64 10.79 9.80
CA ALA A 174 7.90 10.08 9.95
C ALA A 174 8.72 10.01 8.66
N MET A 175 8.06 10.14 7.50
CA MET A 175 8.67 10.15 6.18
C MET A 175 8.88 11.59 5.65
N ASP A 176 8.76 12.61 6.51
CA ASP A 176 8.84 14.02 6.14
C ASP A 176 7.89 14.37 4.97
N GLY A 177 6.70 13.76 5.00
CA GLY A 177 5.70 13.85 3.94
C GLY A 177 5.21 15.27 3.72
N ASN A 178 5.09 15.63 2.45
CA ASN A 178 4.58 16.90 1.97
C ASN A 178 3.60 16.68 0.81
N GLY A 179 2.88 17.74 0.42
CA GLY A 179 1.81 17.62 -0.56
C GLY A 179 0.68 16.70 -0.08
N TYR A 180 0.52 15.53 -0.71
CA TYR A 180 -0.50 14.57 -0.34
C TYR A 180 -0.08 13.13 -0.66
N ALA A 181 -0.70 12.18 0.06
CA ALA A 181 -0.46 10.76 -0.14
C ALA A 181 -1.69 9.91 0.23
N ARG A 182 -1.75 8.69 -0.26
CA ARG A 182 -2.73 7.68 0.13
C ARG A 182 -2.04 6.51 0.80
N CYS A 183 -2.48 6.16 2.00
CA CYS A 183 -2.03 4.98 2.70
C CYS A 183 -3.02 3.83 2.54
N ASP A 184 -2.52 2.65 2.24
CA ASP A 184 -3.30 1.42 2.07
C ASP A 184 -3.01 0.46 3.24
N TYR A 185 -4.06 -0.19 3.77
CA TYR A 185 -4.03 -1.02 4.97
C TYR A 185 -4.80 -2.31 4.82
N ARG A 186 -4.44 -3.32 5.63
CA ARG A 186 -5.27 -4.50 5.85
C ARG A 186 -5.46 -4.76 7.33
N MET A 187 -6.67 -5.17 7.69
CA MET A 187 -7.01 -5.52 9.07
C MET A 187 -7.23 -7.03 9.17
N ALA A 188 -6.42 -7.68 10.01
CA ALA A 188 -6.55 -9.09 10.30
C ALA A 188 -7.78 -9.39 11.19
N ALA A 189 -8.13 -10.67 11.33
CA ALA A 189 -9.28 -11.10 12.12
C ALA A 189 -9.19 -10.74 13.61
N ASP A 190 -7.98 -10.56 14.14
CA ASP A 190 -7.74 -10.11 15.52
C ASP A 190 -7.91 -8.59 15.72
N GLY A 191 -8.22 -7.86 14.64
CA GLY A 191 -8.38 -6.41 14.63
C GLY A 191 -7.08 -5.62 14.46
N THR A 192 -5.94 -6.28 14.30
CA THR A 192 -4.67 -5.60 14.01
C THR A 192 -4.69 -5.00 12.60
N ILE A 193 -4.39 -3.71 12.50
CA ILE A 193 -4.35 -2.98 11.23
C ILE A 193 -2.90 -2.85 10.78
N TYR A 194 -2.58 -3.45 9.63
CA TYR A 194 -1.25 -3.49 9.03
C TYR A 194 -1.16 -2.51 7.88
N MET A 195 -0.14 -1.65 7.90
CA MET A 195 0.20 -0.76 6.79
C MET A 195 0.83 -1.58 5.65
N LEU A 196 0.31 -1.41 4.45
CA LEU A 196 0.82 -2.05 3.22
C LEU A 196 1.79 -1.14 2.48
N GLU A 197 1.33 0.05 2.13
CA GLU A 197 2.10 1.06 1.40
C GLU A 197 1.56 2.47 1.64
N ILE A 198 2.41 3.47 1.38
CA ILE A 198 2.03 4.87 1.21
C ILE A 198 2.35 5.29 -0.21
N ASN A 199 1.41 5.93 -0.88
CA ASN A 199 1.50 6.34 -2.27
C ASN A 199 1.47 7.86 -2.37
N PRO A 200 2.63 8.55 -2.36
CA PRO A 200 2.70 9.97 -2.64
C PRO A 200 2.20 10.25 -4.06
N ASN A 201 1.61 11.41 -4.26
CA ASN A 201 1.02 11.79 -5.55
C ASN A 201 0.08 10.74 -6.16
N CYS A 202 -0.68 10.03 -5.32
CA CYS A 202 -1.72 9.13 -5.79
C CYS A 202 -2.71 9.89 -6.68
N GLY A 203 -3.29 9.20 -7.68
CA GLY A 203 -4.30 9.81 -8.55
C GLY A 203 -5.51 10.27 -7.72
N ILE A 204 -5.89 11.55 -7.89
CA ILE A 204 -7.04 12.21 -7.28
C ILE A 204 -7.71 13.13 -8.30
N PHE A 205 -8.93 13.55 -8.00
CA PHE A 205 -9.73 14.43 -8.85
C PHE A 205 -10.05 13.84 -10.23
N TYR A 206 -10.26 12.53 -10.27
CA TYR A 206 -10.82 11.87 -11.45
C TYR A 206 -12.27 12.32 -11.69
N ALA A 207 -12.79 12.03 -12.88
CA ALA A 207 -14.19 12.32 -13.17
C ALA A 207 -15.10 11.65 -12.12
N PRO A 208 -16.16 12.34 -11.63
CA PRO A 208 -17.06 11.77 -10.60
C PRO A 208 -17.72 10.44 -11.01
N THR A 209 -17.78 10.16 -12.32
CA THR A 209 -18.28 8.89 -12.87
C THR A 209 -17.29 7.74 -12.79
N GLU A 210 -15.99 8.04 -12.59
CA GLU A 210 -14.90 7.07 -12.56
C GLU A 210 -13.87 7.43 -11.47
N PRO A 211 -14.30 7.50 -10.19
CA PRO A 211 -13.42 7.94 -9.11
C PRO A 211 -12.26 6.96 -8.89
N GLY A 212 -11.08 7.49 -8.69
CA GLY A 212 -9.92 6.74 -8.26
C GLY A 212 -10.01 6.34 -6.77
N SER A 213 -9.12 5.44 -6.33
CA SER A 213 -9.15 4.93 -4.95
C SER A 213 -9.06 6.02 -3.87
N ALA A 214 -8.38 7.13 -4.14
CA ALA A 214 -8.25 8.23 -3.20
C ALA A 214 -9.46 9.17 -3.21
N ASP A 215 -10.17 9.28 -4.34
CA ASP A 215 -11.34 10.15 -4.46
C ASP A 215 -12.48 9.72 -3.54
N PHE A 216 -12.60 8.41 -3.28
CA PHE A 216 -13.59 7.89 -2.31
C PHE A 216 -13.38 8.42 -0.88
N CYS A 217 -12.19 8.92 -0.55
CA CYS A 217 -11.94 9.58 0.74
C CYS A 217 -12.38 11.05 0.75
N LEU A 218 -12.68 11.63 -0.43
CA LEU A 218 -13.05 13.04 -0.61
C LEU A 218 -14.57 13.24 -0.75
N ILE A 219 -15.29 12.21 -1.12
CA ILE A 219 -16.75 12.17 -1.30
C ILE A 219 -17.38 11.32 -0.20
#